data_ecd4abb342bb88dd0a0f0790321b46a7
#
_entry.id   ecd4abb342bb88dd0a0f0790321b46a7
#
_cell.length_a   1.000
_cell.length_b   1.000
_cell.length_c   1.000
_cell.angle_alpha   90.00
_cell.angle_beta   90.00
_cell.angle_gamma   90.00
#
_symmetry.space_group_name_H-M   'P 1'
#
loop_
_entity.id
_entity.type
_entity.pdbx_description
1 polymer ?
#
loop_
_entity_poly.entity_id
_entity_poly.type
_entity_poly.pdbx_seq_one_letter_code
_entity_poly.pdbx_strand_id
1 'polypeptide(L)'
;DPTLWEGSALFELWAQELELIYGDLRQRLSPNAKTDAGSLGDRFGFDTPPELPRLLQSIQTFYSVLIKLIAWNTLRGATPEPPLTELLSGRAFVNRGIRNFCGDDWYIWPLDIWDPALETQCEELRACLKSFDTCPEGSTLSPDSLSRIYETVVPPALRHALGEYYTPGWLAERTLQNAVSASGRQAGDLRFLDPACGSGVFLIQALRMIRADTPQGPPLSDQVAGFDLHPLAVLTTKVNYLAVMARQPLPEAGLFLPIYRYDALNIPILRGDTLVIDTGCGLACDVPLSLCRQAVEMRPDPEEFLSMPEARG
;
A
#
# COMPACT_ATOMS: atom_id res chain seq x y z
N ASP A 1 -8.55 -16.69 12.55
CA ASP A 1 -8.36 -18.12 12.77
C ASP A 1 -7.58 -18.72 11.58
N PRO A 2 -6.36 -19.26 11.81
CA PRO A 2 -5.54 -19.84 10.73
C PRO A 2 -6.16 -21.08 10.07
N THR A 3 -7.17 -21.71 10.70
CA THR A 3 -7.86 -22.88 10.14
C THR A 3 -8.90 -22.53 9.07
N LEU A 4 -9.31 -21.26 8.98
CA LEU A 4 -10.24 -20.77 7.95
C LEU A 4 -9.68 -20.84 6.53
N TRP A 5 -8.39 -21.12 6.41
CA TRP A 5 -7.66 -21.12 5.14
C TRP A 5 -7.41 -22.48 4.53
N GLU A 6 -7.71 -23.58 5.25
CA GLU A 6 -7.41 -24.91 4.75
C GLU A 6 -8.17 -25.17 3.43
N GLY A 7 -7.40 -25.28 2.33
CA GLY A 7 -7.94 -25.48 0.99
C GLY A 7 -8.44 -24.21 0.28
N SER A 8 -8.15 -23.00 0.81
CA SER A 8 -8.51 -21.76 0.14
C SER A 8 -7.61 -21.50 -1.07
N ALA A 9 -8.22 -21.38 -2.26
CA ALA A 9 -7.52 -20.98 -3.47
C ALA A 9 -6.83 -19.61 -3.33
N LEU A 10 -7.38 -18.70 -2.52
CA LEU A 10 -6.82 -17.39 -2.25
C LEU A 10 -5.52 -17.48 -1.44
N PHE A 11 -5.42 -18.43 -0.52
CA PHE A 11 -4.16 -18.66 0.20
C PHE A 11 -3.06 -19.16 -0.74
N GLU A 12 -3.38 -20.11 -1.61
CA GLU A 12 -2.42 -20.63 -2.58
C GLU A 12 -1.92 -19.54 -3.53
N LEU A 13 -2.82 -18.70 -4.02
CA LEU A 13 -2.45 -17.53 -4.86
C LEU A 13 -1.55 -16.56 -4.09
N TRP A 14 -1.90 -16.26 -2.84
CA TRP A 14 -1.08 -15.39 -2.01
C TRP A 14 0.28 -15.99 -1.71
N ALA A 15 0.36 -17.31 -1.46
CA ALA A 15 1.62 -18.00 -1.23
C ALA A 15 2.54 -17.94 -2.46
N GLN A 16 1.98 -18.08 -3.67
CA GLN A 16 2.71 -17.92 -4.92
C GLN A 16 3.22 -16.48 -5.09
N GLU A 17 2.39 -15.49 -4.81
CA GLU A 17 2.81 -14.08 -4.83
C GLU A 17 3.89 -13.78 -3.80
N LEU A 18 3.79 -14.34 -2.61
CA LEU A 18 4.80 -14.21 -1.57
C LEU A 18 6.15 -14.79 -2.04
N GLU A 19 6.13 -15.93 -2.74
CA GLU A 19 7.31 -16.54 -3.30
C GLU A 19 7.94 -15.70 -4.42
N LEU A 20 7.11 -15.05 -5.25
CA LEU A 20 7.58 -14.09 -6.26
C LEU A 20 8.26 -12.87 -5.63
N ILE A 21 7.69 -12.34 -4.55
CA ILE A 21 8.22 -11.14 -3.89
C ILE A 21 9.48 -11.46 -3.07
N TYR A 22 9.43 -12.51 -2.29
CA TYR A 22 10.49 -12.82 -1.31
C TYR A 22 11.40 -13.97 -1.72
N GLY A 23 11.07 -14.73 -2.77
CA GLY A 23 11.74 -15.99 -3.13
C GLY A 23 11.48 -17.07 -2.09
N ASP A 24 12.31 -18.12 -2.07
CA ASP A 24 12.16 -19.20 -1.10
C ASP A 24 12.48 -18.72 0.33
N LEU A 25 11.42 -18.32 1.05
CA LEU A 25 11.51 -17.87 2.43
C LEU A 25 12.19 -18.89 3.35
N ARG A 26 11.98 -20.19 3.12
CA ARG A 26 12.57 -21.25 3.96
C ARG A 26 14.09 -21.25 3.89
N GLN A 27 14.65 -20.91 2.74
CA GLN A 27 16.10 -20.81 2.55
C GLN A 27 16.67 -19.49 3.09
N ARG A 28 15.89 -18.40 3.03
CA ARG A 28 16.33 -17.08 3.50
C ARG A 28 16.27 -16.91 5.02
N LEU A 29 15.46 -17.70 5.72
CA LEU A 29 15.33 -17.59 7.16
C LEU A 29 16.60 -18.04 7.85
N SER A 30 17.30 -17.11 8.49
CA SER A 30 18.38 -17.39 9.44
C SER A 30 17.84 -18.16 10.66
N PRO A 31 18.69 -18.82 11.45
CA PRO A 31 18.28 -19.48 12.71
C PRO A 31 17.51 -18.51 13.64
N ASN A 32 17.95 -17.26 13.74
CA ASN A 32 17.29 -16.25 14.55
C ASN A 32 15.90 -15.91 14.01
N ALA A 33 15.76 -15.73 12.69
CA ALA A 33 14.46 -15.47 12.06
C ALA A 33 13.48 -16.64 12.25
N LYS A 34 13.97 -17.90 12.26
CA LYS A 34 13.15 -19.08 12.58
C LYS A 34 12.68 -19.07 14.05
N THR A 35 13.55 -18.66 14.97
CA THR A 35 13.22 -18.51 16.39
C THR A 35 12.20 -17.40 16.59
N ASP A 36 12.40 -16.25 15.93
CA ASP A 36 11.46 -15.12 15.98
C ASP A 36 10.10 -15.50 15.38
N ALA A 37 10.08 -16.26 14.29
CA ALA A 37 8.84 -16.77 13.71
C ALA A 37 8.09 -17.71 14.67
N GLY A 38 8.79 -18.57 15.40
CA GLY A 38 8.20 -19.41 16.46
C GLY A 38 7.61 -18.56 17.59
N SER A 39 8.34 -17.52 18.04
CA SER A 39 7.88 -16.63 19.12
C SER A 39 6.69 -15.74 18.74
N LEU A 40 6.45 -15.54 17.44
CA LEU A 40 5.25 -14.83 16.99
C LEU A 40 3.95 -15.56 17.33
N GLY A 41 3.95 -16.90 17.17
CA GLY A 41 2.80 -17.71 17.55
C GLY A 41 2.45 -17.54 19.02
N ASP A 42 3.45 -17.62 19.91
CA ASP A 42 3.30 -17.41 21.35
C ASP A 42 2.76 -15.99 21.66
N ARG A 43 3.28 -14.99 20.96
CA ARG A 43 2.90 -13.57 21.13
C ARG A 43 1.44 -13.32 20.80
N PHE A 44 0.88 -14.05 19.81
CA PHE A 44 -0.53 -13.95 19.43
C PHE A 44 -1.42 -14.98 20.14
N GLY A 45 -0.89 -15.72 21.10
CA GLY A 45 -1.65 -16.64 21.96
C GLY A 45 -2.09 -17.92 21.25
N PHE A 46 -1.35 -18.37 20.25
CA PHE A 46 -1.59 -19.67 19.61
C PHE A 46 -0.95 -20.80 20.43
N ASP A 47 -1.76 -21.75 20.90
CA ASP A 47 -1.24 -22.97 21.55
C ASP A 47 -0.37 -23.79 20.60
N THR A 48 -0.72 -23.80 19.31
CA THR A 48 0.08 -24.37 18.23
C THR A 48 0.26 -23.29 17.16
N PRO A 49 1.49 -22.76 16.98
CA PRO A 49 1.69 -21.71 16.00
C PRO A 49 1.42 -22.22 14.58
N PRO A 50 0.67 -21.47 13.78
CA PRO A 50 0.43 -21.80 12.38
C PRO A 50 1.75 -21.76 11.59
N GLU A 51 1.77 -22.36 10.41
CA GLU A 51 2.92 -22.23 9.51
C GLU A 51 3.22 -20.75 9.23
N LEU A 52 4.52 -20.41 9.12
CA LEU A 52 4.97 -19.05 8.96
C LEU A 52 4.26 -18.29 7.81
N PRO A 53 4.04 -18.85 6.61
CA PRO A 53 3.32 -18.14 5.56
C PRO A 53 1.89 -17.73 5.98
N ARG A 54 1.18 -18.61 6.67
CA ARG A 54 -0.19 -18.33 7.16
C ARG A 54 -0.19 -17.25 8.23
N LEU A 55 0.79 -17.30 9.13
CA LEU A 55 0.94 -16.29 10.17
C LEU A 55 1.26 -14.93 9.57
N LEU A 56 2.19 -14.86 8.60
CA LEU A 56 2.53 -13.63 7.89
C LEU A 56 1.32 -13.04 7.17
N GLN A 57 0.57 -13.87 6.45
CA GLN A 57 -0.63 -13.40 5.78
C GLN A 57 -1.64 -12.82 6.76
N SER A 58 -1.89 -13.50 7.88
CA SER A 58 -2.81 -13.00 8.91
C SER A 58 -2.34 -11.66 9.48
N ILE A 59 -1.05 -11.51 9.76
CA ILE A 59 -0.45 -10.26 10.25
C ILE A 59 -0.58 -9.15 9.21
N GLN A 60 -0.24 -9.43 7.96
CA GLN A 60 -0.30 -8.45 6.88
C GLN A 60 -1.75 -8.05 6.58
N THR A 61 -2.69 -8.99 6.66
CA THR A 61 -4.12 -8.70 6.53
C THR A 61 -4.61 -7.80 7.67
N PHE A 62 -4.28 -8.14 8.91
CA PHE A 62 -4.62 -7.29 10.06
C PHE A 62 -4.05 -5.88 9.89
N TYR A 63 -2.79 -5.77 9.48
CA TYR A 63 -2.16 -4.48 9.23
C TYR A 63 -2.84 -3.71 8.09
N SER A 64 -3.24 -4.39 7.01
CA SER A 64 -4.02 -3.79 5.92
C SER A 64 -5.35 -3.21 6.41
N VAL A 65 -6.10 -3.97 7.21
CA VAL A 65 -7.35 -3.49 7.83
C VAL A 65 -7.08 -2.26 8.69
N LEU A 66 -6.07 -2.31 9.55
CA LEU A 66 -5.69 -1.23 10.44
C LEU A 66 -5.37 0.06 9.68
N ILE A 67 -4.52 -0.01 8.65
CA ILE A 67 -4.12 1.19 7.91
C ILE A 67 -5.24 1.76 7.03
N LYS A 68 -6.18 0.94 6.56
CA LYS A 68 -7.40 1.42 5.87
C LYS A 68 -8.30 2.22 6.81
N LEU A 69 -8.50 1.73 8.03
CA LEU A 69 -9.24 2.46 9.08
C LEU A 69 -8.55 3.80 9.41
N ILE A 70 -7.22 3.78 9.55
CA ILE A 70 -6.42 4.99 9.77
C ILE A 70 -6.56 5.97 8.59
N ALA A 71 -6.48 5.46 7.35
CA ALA A 71 -6.64 6.28 6.15
C ALA A 71 -8.01 6.98 6.12
N TRP A 72 -9.07 6.26 6.46
CA TRP A 72 -10.40 6.84 6.54
C TRP A 72 -10.49 7.95 7.58
N ASN A 73 -9.92 7.73 8.75
CA ASN A 73 -9.91 8.73 9.82
C ASN A 73 -9.14 10.00 9.43
N THR A 74 -8.12 9.89 8.54
CA THR A 74 -7.38 11.08 8.06
C THR A 74 -8.18 11.93 7.09
N LEU A 75 -9.18 11.39 6.42
CA LEU A 75 -10.02 12.08 5.44
C LEU A 75 -11.13 12.93 6.08
N ARG A 76 -10.87 13.53 7.23
CA ARG A 76 -11.83 14.27 8.07
C ARG A 76 -12.86 15.08 7.30
N GLY A 77 -14.11 15.01 7.73
CA GLY A 77 -15.26 15.82 7.31
C GLY A 77 -16.55 15.00 7.31
N ALA A 78 -17.40 15.31 8.23
CA ALA A 78 -18.83 15.05 8.42
C ALA A 78 -19.53 14.17 7.35
N THR A 79 -19.22 12.92 7.30
CA THR A 79 -20.04 11.93 6.62
C THR A 79 -20.35 10.83 7.60
N PRO A 80 -21.52 10.22 7.54
CA PRO A 80 -21.77 9.01 8.30
C PRO A 80 -20.66 8.01 7.99
N GLU A 81 -20.23 7.28 8.99
CA GLU A 81 -19.23 6.24 8.80
C GLU A 81 -19.73 5.19 7.83
N PRO A 82 -18.93 4.78 6.85
CA PRO A 82 -19.34 3.75 5.93
C PRO A 82 -19.39 2.38 6.64
N PRO A 83 -20.18 1.44 6.14
CA PRO A 83 -20.06 0.05 6.51
C PRO A 83 -18.61 -0.42 6.37
N LEU A 84 -18.15 -1.31 7.26
CA LEU A 84 -16.78 -1.83 7.20
C LEU A 84 -16.47 -2.50 5.87
N THR A 85 -17.42 -3.23 5.30
CA THR A 85 -17.27 -3.89 4.00
C THR A 85 -16.99 -2.88 2.87
N GLU A 86 -17.67 -1.73 2.86
CA GLU A 86 -17.38 -0.67 1.89
C GLU A 86 -16.03 -0.01 2.11
N LEU A 87 -15.64 0.15 3.37
CA LEU A 87 -14.34 0.72 3.71
C LEU A 87 -13.21 -0.23 3.31
N LEU A 88 -13.31 -1.50 3.69
CA LEU A 88 -12.27 -2.49 3.44
C LEU A 88 -12.15 -2.85 1.95
N SER A 89 -13.24 -2.85 1.19
CA SER A 89 -13.22 -3.02 -0.27
C SER A 89 -12.70 -1.79 -1.02
N GLY A 90 -12.56 -0.65 -0.36
CA GLY A 90 -12.16 0.61 -0.99
C GLY A 90 -13.31 1.42 -1.59
N ARG A 91 -14.55 0.88 -1.65
CA ARG A 91 -15.72 1.59 -2.19
C ARG A 91 -15.97 2.93 -1.49
N ALA A 92 -15.80 2.98 -0.17
CA ALA A 92 -15.94 4.22 0.59
C ALA A 92 -14.96 5.31 0.13
N PHE A 93 -13.73 4.93 -0.25
CA PHE A 93 -12.75 5.86 -0.80
C PHE A 93 -13.13 6.34 -2.19
N VAL A 94 -13.63 5.44 -3.05
CA VAL A 94 -14.13 5.79 -4.39
C VAL A 94 -15.29 6.78 -4.28
N ASN A 95 -16.24 6.57 -3.37
CA ASN A 95 -17.36 7.46 -3.11
C ASN A 95 -16.90 8.87 -2.64
N ARG A 96 -15.68 8.98 -2.13
CA ARG A 96 -15.02 10.25 -1.79
C ARG A 96 -14.13 10.81 -2.90
N GLY A 97 -14.14 10.22 -4.08
CA GLY A 97 -13.35 10.66 -5.22
C GLY A 97 -11.90 10.15 -5.22
N ILE A 98 -11.53 9.17 -4.37
CA ILE A 98 -10.21 8.56 -4.36
C ILE A 98 -10.29 7.22 -5.10
N ARG A 99 -9.90 7.21 -6.39
CA ARG A 99 -10.29 6.14 -7.32
C ARG A 99 -9.50 4.84 -7.20
N ASN A 100 -8.22 4.86 -6.83
CA ASN A 100 -7.35 3.68 -6.87
C ASN A 100 -6.72 3.31 -5.52
N PHE A 101 -7.40 3.61 -4.43
CA PHE A 101 -6.86 3.35 -3.10
C PHE A 101 -6.61 1.85 -2.86
N CYS A 102 -7.61 1.00 -3.13
CA CYS A 102 -7.53 -0.45 -2.98
C CYS A 102 -7.38 -1.21 -4.32
N GLY A 103 -6.99 -0.55 -5.42
CA GLY A 103 -6.96 -1.16 -6.75
C GLY A 103 -5.98 -2.34 -6.88
N ASP A 104 -4.91 -2.38 -6.06
CA ASP A 104 -3.90 -3.44 -6.06
C ASP A 104 -3.86 -4.18 -4.71
N ASP A 105 -4.99 -4.25 -4.01
CA ASP A 105 -5.06 -4.73 -2.64
C ASP A 105 -5.36 -6.23 -2.59
N TRP A 106 -4.38 -7.00 -2.22
CA TRP A 106 -4.47 -8.45 -2.03
C TRP A 106 -5.07 -8.86 -0.68
N TYR A 107 -5.34 -7.90 0.21
CA TYR A 107 -5.79 -8.15 1.58
C TYR A 107 -7.29 -7.89 1.76
N ILE A 108 -8.07 -7.97 0.68
CA ILE A 108 -9.54 -7.84 0.71
C ILE A 108 -10.25 -9.18 0.95
N TRP A 109 -9.53 -10.29 0.90
CA TRP A 109 -10.07 -11.63 1.07
C TRP A 109 -10.94 -11.84 2.33
N PRO A 110 -10.76 -11.11 3.47
CA PRO A 110 -11.67 -11.25 4.60
C PRO A 110 -13.12 -10.96 4.26
N LEU A 111 -13.38 -10.21 3.18
CA LEU A 111 -14.73 -9.94 2.70
C LEU A 111 -15.42 -11.19 2.13
N ASP A 112 -14.67 -12.18 1.67
CA ASP A 112 -15.21 -13.44 1.13
C ASP A 112 -15.73 -14.37 2.24
N ILE A 113 -15.19 -14.19 3.47
CA ILE A 113 -15.56 -14.96 4.66
C ILE A 113 -16.17 -14.07 5.73
N TRP A 114 -16.71 -12.90 5.34
CA TRP A 114 -17.26 -11.92 6.26
C TRP A 114 -18.42 -12.48 7.06
N ASP A 115 -18.28 -12.45 8.38
CA ASP A 115 -19.28 -12.90 9.31
C ASP A 115 -19.48 -11.90 10.47
N PRO A 116 -20.53 -12.03 11.30
CA PRO A 116 -20.78 -11.12 12.41
C PRO A 116 -19.66 -11.06 13.46
N ALA A 117 -18.89 -12.14 13.63
CA ALA A 117 -17.80 -12.17 14.61
C ALA A 117 -16.62 -11.33 14.11
N LEU A 118 -16.25 -11.47 12.83
CA LEU A 118 -15.21 -10.67 12.18
C LEU A 118 -15.61 -9.19 12.13
N GLU A 119 -16.88 -8.90 11.81
CA GLU A 119 -17.42 -7.54 11.82
C GLU A 119 -17.28 -6.91 13.21
N THR A 120 -17.66 -7.63 14.27
CA THR A 120 -17.54 -7.15 15.65
C THR A 120 -16.10 -6.81 16.01
N GLN A 121 -15.14 -7.68 15.69
CA GLN A 121 -13.71 -7.44 15.94
C GLN A 121 -13.17 -6.21 15.18
N CYS A 122 -13.58 -6.04 13.94
CA CYS A 122 -13.19 -4.87 13.14
C CYS A 122 -13.84 -3.58 13.67
N GLU A 123 -15.08 -3.64 14.18
CA GLU A 123 -15.73 -2.49 14.83
C GLU A 123 -15.06 -2.11 16.15
N GLU A 124 -14.65 -3.08 16.95
CA GLU A 124 -13.87 -2.83 18.16
C GLU A 124 -12.54 -2.14 17.84
N LEU A 125 -11.84 -2.61 16.80
CA LEU A 125 -10.62 -1.97 16.32
C LEU A 125 -10.88 -0.53 15.85
N ARG A 126 -11.96 -0.30 15.09
CA ARG A 126 -12.39 1.03 14.64
C ARG A 126 -12.69 1.94 15.82
N ALA A 127 -13.41 1.46 16.83
CA ALA A 127 -13.71 2.22 18.04
C ALA A 127 -12.44 2.56 18.84
N CYS A 128 -11.50 1.62 18.94
CA CYS A 128 -10.21 1.84 19.59
C CYS A 128 -9.44 2.96 18.87
N LEU A 129 -9.35 2.93 17.55
CA LEU A 129 -8.66 3.97 16.77
C LEU A 129 -9.27 5.36 16.95
N LYS A 130 -10.58 5.46 17.07
CA LYS A 130 -11.25 6.74 17.38
C LYS A 130 -10.87 7.31 18.73
N SER A 131 -10.65 6.47 19.72
CA SER A 131 -10.23 6.95 21.06
C SER A 131 -8.85 7.59 21.04
N PHE A 132 -8.00 7.28 20.07
CA PHE A 132 -6.71 7.93 19.85
C PHE A 132 -6.80 9.24 19.06
N ASP A 133 -7.92 9.51 18.39
CA ASP A 133 -8.14 10.71 17.57
C ASP A 133 -8.43 11.98 18.39
N THR A 134 -8.53 11.85 19.71
CA THR A 134 -8.68 12.97 20.65
C THR A 134 -7.36 13.73 20.91
N CYS A 135 -6.30 13.43 20.17
CA CYS A 135 -5.07 14.20 20.23
C CYS A 135 -5.28 15.63 19.70
N PRO A 136 -4.78 16.66 20.46
CA PRO A 136 -4.98 18.06 20.07
C PRO A 136 -4.39 18.37 18.70
N GLU A 137 -4.92 19.42 18.11
CA GLU A 137 -4.56 20.00 16.82
C GLU A 137 -3.10 19.74 16.41
N GLY A 138 -2.90 18.89 15.40
CA GLY A 138 -1.62 18.77 14.71
C GLY A 138 -0.91 17.41 14.75
N SER A 139 -1.37 16.41 15.46
CA SER A 139 -0.74 15.07 15.38
C SER A 139 -1.15 14.35 14.08
N THR A 140 -0.56 14.80 13.01
CA THR A 140 -0.50 14.01 11.78
C THR A 140 0.32 12.77 12.06
N LEU A 141 -0.23 11.60 11.75
CA LEU A 141 0.57 10.40 11.64
C LEU A 141 1.80 10.75 10.79
N SER A 142 2.99 10.61 11.37
CA SER A 142 4.19 10.76 10.57
C SER A 142 4.31 9.52 9.67
N PRO A 143 4.94 9.60 8.50
CA PRO A 143 5.22 8.43 7.67
C PRO A 143 5.90 7.31 8.45
N ASP A 144 6.72 7.67 9.44
CA ASP A 144 7.39 6.73 10.31
C ASP A 144 6.42 6.01 11.27
N SER A 145 5.24 6.58 11.54
CA SER A 145 4.28 5.98 12.48
C SER A 145 3.71 4.68 11.98
N LEU A 146 3.34 4.59 10.70
CA LEU A 146 2.80 3.37 10.11
C LEU A 146 3.88 2.29 10.01
N SER A 147 5.09 2.66 9.60
CA SER A 147 6.23 1.75 9.58
C SER A 147 6.51 1.20 10.98
N ARG A 148 6.50 2.04 12.02
CA ARG A 148 6.71 1.61 13.41
C ARG A 148 5.63 0.66 13.91
N ILE A 149 4.37 0.85 13.53
CA ILE A 149 3.29 -0.08 13.87
C ILE A 149 3.62 -1.46 13.30
N TYR A 150 3.98 -1.54 12.02
CA TYR A 150 4.37 -2.80 11.39
C TYR A 150 5.62 -3.41 12.04
N GLU A 151 6.64 -2.60 12.32
CA GLU A 151 7.86 -3.01 13.01
C GLU A 151 7.62 -3.54 14.43
N THR A 152 6.57 -3.06 15.09
CA THR A 152 6.19 -3.57 16.41
C THR A 152 5.60 -4.97 16.33
N VAL A 153 4.90 -5.27 15.23
CA VAL A 153 4.22 -6.55 15.03
C VAL A 153 5.16 -7.60 14.45
N VAL A 154 6.00 -7.23 13.46
CA VAL A 154 6.92 -8.15 12.77
C VAL A 154 8.34 -7.98 13.29
N PRO A 155 8.97 -9.05 13.86
CA PRO A 155 10.31 -8.99 14.42
C PRO A 155 11.37 -8.57 13.39
N PRO A 156 12.46 -7.87 13.84
CA PRO A 156 13.48 -7.36 12.94
C PRO A 156 14.17 -8.43 12.09
N ALA A 157 14.50 -9.60 12.68
CA ALA A 157 15.18 -10.67 11.94
C ALA A 157 14.30 -11.24 10.83
N LEU A 158 12.99 -11.29 11.04
CA LEU A 158 12.03 -11.73 10.03
C LEU A 158 11.90 -10.66 8.93
N ARG A 159 11.75 -9.38 9.27
CA ARG A 159 11.71 -8.28 8.30
C ARG A 159 12.97 -8.22 7.43
N HIS A 160 14.15 -8.42 8.03
CA HIS A 160 15.40 -8.48 7.27
C HIS A 160 15.45 -9.68 6.32
N ALA A 161 14.93 -10.84 6.73
CA ALA A 161 14.83 -12.01 5.85
C ALA A 161 13.85 -11.74 4.68
N LEU A 162 12.82 -10.95 4.91
CA LEU A 162 11.86 -10.48 3.88
C LEU A 162 12.44 -9.35 3.02
N GLY A 163 13.59 -8.78 3.36
CA GLY A 163 14.17 -7.65 2.65
C GLY A 163 13.46 -6.30 2.98
N GLU A 164 12.69 -6.26 4.05
CA GLU A 164 11.95 -5.07 4.47
C GLU A 164 12.83 -4.16 5.32
N TYR A 165 13.40 -3.15 4.67
CA TYR A 165 14.24 -2.14 5.31
C TYR A 165 13.54 -0.79 5.22
N TYR A 166 13.33 -0.17 6.39
CA TYR A 166 12.72 1.16 6.46
C TYR A 166 13.78 2.24 6.60
N THR A 167 13.75 3.19 5.69
CA THR A 167 14.66 4.35 5.72
C THR A 167 14.15 5.36 6.76
N PRO A 168 14.99 5.81 7.71
CA PRO A 168 14.60 6.87 8.65
C PRO A 168 14.25 8.17 7.92
N GLY A 169 13.20 8.88 8.37
CA GLY A 169 12.73 10.10 7.73
C GLY A 169 13.78 11.18 7.57
N TRP A 170 14.68 11.35 8.56
CA TRP A 170 15.79 12.32 8.49
C TRP A 170 16.79 12.01 7.39
N LEU A 171 17.03 10.71 7.10
CA LEU A 171 17.95 10.28 6.05
C LEU A 171 17.33 10.53 4.67
N ALA A 172 16.03 10.22 4.50
CA ALA A 172 15.31 10.51 3.27
C ALA A 172 15.29 12.02 2.99
N GLU A 173 15.00 12.84 4.00
CA GLU A 173 15.03 14.30 3.89
C GLU A 173 16.41 14.82 3.46
N ARG A 174 17.46 14.36 4.12
CA ARG A 174 18.84 14.78 3.80
C ARG A 174 19.25 14.38 2.39
N THR A 175 18.87 13.16 1.97
CA THR A 175 19.16 12.66 0.62
C THR A 175 18.48 13.50 -0.43
N LEU A 176 17.20 13.81 -0.26
CA LEU A 176 16.43 14.64 -1.19
C LEU A 176 16.94 16.08 -1.23
N GLN A 177 17.27 16.69 -0.09
CA GLN A 177 17.86 18.02 -0.05
C GLN A 177 19.17 18.08 -0.86
N ASN A 178 20.02 17.07 -0.72
CA ASN A 178 21.25 16.99 -1.52
C ASN A 178 20.97 16.82 -3.01
N ALA A 179 20.01 15.96 -3.39
CA ALA A 179 19.63 15.73 -4.77
C ALA A 179 19.06 17.01 -5.43
N VAL A 180 18.15 17.70 -4.74
CA VAL A 180 17.57 18.97 -5.20
C VAL A 180 18.66 20.02 -5.34
N SER A 181 19.54 20.17 -4.35
CA SER A 181 20.66 21.11 -4.42
C SER A 181 21.60 20.83 -5.59
N ALA A 182 21.91 19.56 -5.84
CA ALA A 182 22.77 19.14 -6.95
C ALA A 182 22.11 19.39 -8.33
N SER A 183 20.77 19.39 -8.39
CA SER A 183 20.04 19.67 -9.64
C SER A 183 20.09 21.16 -10.05
N GLY A 184 20.43 22.06 -9.13
CA GLY A 184 20.38 23.51 -9.34
C GLY A 184 18.97 24.07 -9.55
N ARG A 185 17.91 23.30 -9.23
CA ARG A 185 16.50 23.66 -9.40
C ARG A 185 15.79 23.68 -8.06
N GLN A 186 14.60 24.29 -8.00
CA GLN A 186 13.72 24.18 -6.84
C GLN A 186 12.96 22.87 -6.87
N ALA A 187 12.56 22.34 -5.71
CA ALA A 187 11.81 21.09 -5.63
C ALA A 187 10.47 21.17 -6.39
N GLY A 188 9.83 22.35 -6.37
CA GLY A 188 8.59 22.61 -7.09
C GLY A 188 8.69 22.48 -8.63
N ASP A 189 9.90 22.56 -9.19
CA ASP A 189 10.16 22.40 -10.64
C ASP A 189 10.56 20.98 -11.03
N LEU A 190 10.69 20.08 -10.07
CA LEU A 190 11.16 18.72 -10.27
C LEU A 190 9.99 17.71 -10.26
N ARG A 191 10.27 16.57 -10.89
CA ARG A 191 9.44 15.36 -10.75
C ARG A 191 10.25 14.31 -10.01
N PHE A 192 9.60 13.64 -9.07
CA PHE A 192 10.21 12.62 -8.23
C PHE A 192 9.59 11.26 -8.54
N LEU A 193 10.44 10.28 -8.75
CA LEU A 193 10.07 8.89 -8.89
C LEU A 193 10.87 8.06 -7.90
N ASP A 194 10.18 7.27 -7.08
CA ASP A 194 10.78 6.26 -6.22
C ASP A 194 10.39 4.87 -6.75
N PRO A 195 11.33 4.14 -7.35
CA PRO A 195 11.05 2.84 -7.97
C PRO A 195 10.97 1.68 -6.99
N ALA A 196 11.21 1.91 -5.69
CA ALA A 196 11.13 0.94 -4.61
C ALA A 196 10.69 1.65 -3.33
N CYS A 197 9.48 2.23 -3.38
CA CYS A 197 9.06 3.26 -2.43
C CYS A 197 8.80 2.77 -0.99
N GLY A 198 8.66 1.46 -0.76
CA GLY A 198 8.40 0.92 0.56
C GLY A 198 7.18 1.55 1.22
N SER A 199 7.37 2.15 2.39
CA SER A 199 6.32 2.92 3.08
C SER A 199 6.15 4.37 2.58
N GLY A 200 6.89 4.76 1.54
CA GLY A 200 6.77 6.06 0.88
C GLY A 200 7.54 7.20 1.53
N VAL A 201 8.53 6.92 2.38
CA VAL A 201 9.24 7.97 3.15
C VAL A 201 9.86 9.03 2.25
N PHE A 202 10.51 8.64 1.15
CA PHE A 202 11.08 9.59 0.19
C PHE A 202 10.00 10.40 -0.53
N LEU A 203 8.92 9.76 -0.96
CA LEU A 203 7.81 10.42 -1.64
C LEU A 203 7.15 11.46 -0.74
N ILE A 204 6.92 11.13 0.53
CA ILE A 204 6.34 12.04 1.49
C ILE A 204 7.24 13.25 1.77
N GLN A 205 8.55 13.05 1.86
CA GLN A 205 9.47 14.17 2.00
C GLN A 205 9.51 15.02 0.72
N ALA A 206 9.48 14.41 -0.47
CA ALA A 206 9.38 15.14 -1.74
C ALA A 206 8.10 16.00 -1.80
N LEU A 207 6.94 15.44 -1.42
CA LEU A 207 5.67 16.18 -1.35
C LEU A 207 5.76 17.39 -0.42
N ARG A 208 6.41 17.24 0.75
CA ARG A 208 6.62 18.34 1.70
C ARG A 208 7.52 19.43 1.13
N MET A 209 8.61 19.05 0.48
CA MET A 209 9.54 20.00 -0.15
C MET A 209 8.86 20.77 -1.29
N ILE A 210 8.13 20.09 -2.18
CA ILE A 210 7.38 20.73 -3.26
C ILE A 210 6.38 21.75 -2.71
N ARG A 211 5.65 21.38 -1.66
CA ARG A 211 4.66 22.28 -1.04
C ARG A 211 5.29 23.47 -0.32
N ALA A 212 6.46 23.30 0.26
CA ALA A 212 7.20 24.39 0.86
C ALA A 212 7.66 25.43 -0.19
N ASP A 213 8.10 24.95 -1.36
CA ASP A 213 8.56 25.81 -2.45
C ASP A 213 7.39 26.43 -3.24
N THR A 214 6.35 25.65 -3.50
CA THR A 214 5.19 26.06 -4.32
C THR A 214 3.87 25.70 -3.64
N PRO A 215 3.42 26.49 -2.65
CA PRO A 215 2.18 26.20 -1.89
C PRO A 215 0.92 26.09 -2.77
N GLN A 216 0.87 26.82 -3.88
CA GLN A 216 -0.23 26.83 -4.86
C GLN A 216 0.21 26.27 -6.23
N GLY A 217 1.21 25.38 -6.22
CA GLY A 217 1.73 24.73 -7.42
C GLY A 217 0.73 23.73 -8.04
N PRO A 218 1.14 23.08 -9.15
CA PRO A 218 0.37 22.06 -9.82
C PRO A 218 -0.02 20.91 -8.88
N PRO A 219 -0.98 20.05 -9.28
CA PRO A 219 -1.33 18.88 -8.50
C PRO A 219 -0.09 18.03 -8.18
N LEU A 220 0.07 17.66 -6.91
CA LEU A 220 1.22 16.86 -6.47
C LEU A 220 1.26 15.47 -7.13
N SER A 221 0.09 14.97 -7.56
CA SER A 221 -0.04 13.73 -8.32
C SER A 221 0.73 13.70 -9.63
N ASP A 222 1.06 14.87 -10.18
CA ASP A 222 1.77 15.00 -11.46
C ASP A 222 3.29 15.12 -11.25
N GLN A 223 3.72 15.31 -10.00
CA GLN A 223 5.12 15.56 -9.67
C GLN A 223 5.78 14.42 -8.89
N VAL A 224 5.00 13.58 -8.22
CA VAL A 224 5.54 12.53 -7.35
C VAL A 224 4.86 11.21 -7.68
N ALA A 225 5.65 10.20 -8.05
CA ALA A 225 5.16 8.85 -8.31
C ALA A 225 6.03 7.81 -7.59
N GLY A 226 5.45 6.65 -7.27
CA GLY A 226 6.16 5.56 -6.63
C GLY A 226 5.74 4.19 -7.13
N PHE A 227 6.70 3.28 -7.13
CA PHE A 227 6.49 1.86 -7.41
C PHE A 227 6.98 1.02 -6.23
N ASP A 228 6.32 -0.09 -5.99
CA ASP A 228 6.83 -1.16 -5.14
C ASP A 228 6.28 -2.49 -5.60
N LEU A 229 7.04 -3.56 -5.43
CA LEU A 229 6.61 -4.91 -5.76
C LEU A 229 5.61 -5.43 -4.72
N HIS A 230 5.80 -5.01 -3.46
CA HIS A 230 5.01 -5.50 -2.33
C HIS A 230 3.66 -4.75 -2.21
N PRO A 231 2.50 -5.43 -2.30
CA PRO A 231 1.19 -4.78 -2.27
C PRO A 231 0.92 -4.01 -0.96
N LEU A 232 1.44 -4.51 0.18
CA LEU A 232 1.30 -3.86 1.47
C LEU A 232 2.12 -2.56 1.56
N ALA A 233 3.31 -2.53 0.94
CA ALA A 233 4.12 -1.33 0.83
C ALA A 233 3.40 -0.26 0.00
N VAL A 234 2.83 -0.66 -1.15
CA VAL A 234 2.00 0.22 -1.99
C VAL A 234 0.82 0.80 -1.20
N LEU A 235 0.07 -0.05 -0.50
CA LEU A 235 -1.06 0.39 0.32
C LEU A 235 -0.61 1.34 1.44
N THR A 236 0.48 1.02 2.15
CA THR A 236 1.05 1.88 3.20
C THR A 236 1.46 3.25 2.65
N THR A 237 2.10 3.26 1.48
CA THR A 237 2.49 4.51 0.80
C THR A 237 1.26 5.32 0.39
N LYS A 238 0.20 4.68 -0.14
CA LYS A 238 -1.07 5.36 -0.45
C LYS A 238 -1.70 6.00 0.79
N VAL A 239 -1.68 5.33 1.94
CA VAL A 239 -2.17 5.89 3.21
C VAL A 239 -1.35 7.11 3.65
N ASN A 240 -0.02 7.00 3.61
CA ASN A 240 0.87 8.12 3.95
C ASN A 240 0.68 9.31 3.00
N TYR A 241 0.50 9.04 1.70
CA TYR A 241 0.21 10.06 0.68
C TYR A 241 -1.10 10.79 0.99
N LEU A 242 -2.17 10.03 1.28
CA LEU A 242 -3.46 10.60 1.67
C LEU A 242 -3.36 11.45 2.93
N ALA A 243 -2.59 11.03 3.92
CA ALA A 243 -2.39 11.80 5.16
C ALA A 243 -1.76 13.19 4.90
N VAL A 244 -0.90 13.30 3.88
CA VAL A 244 -0.33 14.59 3.45
C VAL A 244 -1.37 15.40 2.66
N MET A 245 -2.15 14.72 1.80
CA MET A 245 -3.14 15.38 0.93
C MET A 245 -4.42 15.77 1.66
N ALA A 246 -4.80 15.08 2.75
CA ALA A 246 -6.05 15.29 3.49
C ALA A 246 -6.21 16.71 4.09
N ARG A 247 -5.14 17.49 4.11
CA ARG A 247 -5.17 18.91 4.53
C ARG A 247 -5.70 19.85 3.46
N GLN A 248 -5.98 19.35 2.26
CA GLN A 248 -6.44 20.13 1.12
C GLN A 248 -7.79 19.58 0.62
N PRO A 249 -8.63 20.42 0.02
CA PRO A 249 -9.82 19.92 -0.67
C PRO A 249 -9.40 18.93 -1.76
N LEU A 250 -10.11 17.82 -1.85
CA LEU A 250 -9.90 16.87 -2.94
C LEU A 250 -10.25 17.54 -4.27
N PRO A 251 -9.50 17.26 -5.35
CA PRO A 251 -9.83 17.79 -6.68
C PRO A 251 -11.24 17.37 -7.10
N GLU A 252 -11.98 18.26 -7.79
CA GLU A 252 -13.32 17.94 -8.32
C GLU A 252 -13.31 16.73 -9.27
N ALA A 253 -12.25 16.57 -10.05
CA ALA A 253 -12.04 15.41 -10.92
C ALA A 253 -11.74 14.10 -10.17
N GLY A 254 -11.66 14.15 -8.84
CA GLY A 254 -11.21 13.07 -8.00
C GLY A 254 -9.68 12.97 -7.93
N LEU A 255 -9.20 12.22 -6.94
CA LEU A 255 -7.79 11.97 -6.70
C LEU A 255 -7.41 10.57 -7.20
N PHE A 256 -6.42 10.51 -8.06
CA PHE A 256 -5.74 9.29 -8.43
C PHE A 256 -4.37 9.29 -7.77
N LEU A 257 -4.09 8.28 -6.93
CA LEU A 257 -2.83 8.20 -6.20
C LEU A 257 -1.75 7.64 -7.13
N PRO A 258 -0.65 8.36 -7.35
CA PRO A 258 0.40 7.96 -8.30
C PRO A 258 1.35 6.90 -7.70
N ILE A 259 0.80 5.92 -7.04
CA ILE A 259 1.50 4.83 -6.37
C ILE A 259 0.98 3.50 -6.93
N TYR A 260 1.89 2.69 -7.47
CA TYR A 260 1.53 1.50 -8.22
C TYR A 260 2.30 0.28 -7.76
N ARG A 261 1.65 -0.87 -7.80
CA ARG A 261 2.34 -2.14 -7.67
C ARG A 261 3.05 -2.44 -9.00
N TYR A 262 4.37 -2.45 -8.97
CA TYR A 262 5.15 -2.71 -10.16
C TYR A 262 6.57 -3.18 -9.82
N ASP A 263 7.10 -4.11 -10.65
CA ASP A 263 8.50 -4.50 -10.60
C ASP A 263 9.34 -3.49 -11.39
N ALA A 264 10.06 -2.63 -10.68
CA ALA A 264 10.86 -1.58 -11.28
C ALA A 264 12.06 -2.10 -12.10
N LEU A 265 12.43 -3.37 -11.96
CA LEU A 265 13.46 -3.99 -12.78
C LEU A 265 12.94 -4.39 -14.17
N ASN A 266 11.61 -4.56 -14.29
CA ASN A 266 10.92 -4.92 -15.53
C ASN A 266 10.22 -3.71 -16.16
N ILE A 267 10.85 -2.54 -16.13
CA ILE A 267 10.26 -1.32 -16.70
C ILE A 267 10.03 -1.48 -18.19
N PRO A 268 8.79 -1.24 -18.68
CA PRO A 268 8.49 -1.26 -20.10
C PRO A 268 9.39 -0.30 -20.88
N ILE A 269 9.94 -0.77 -21.98
CA ILE A 269 10.80 0.04 -22.84
C ILE A 269 9.94 0.68 -23.93
N LEU A 270 9.96 1.99 -24.04
CA LEU A 270 9.31 2.70 -25.14
C LEU A 270 10.19 2.61 -26.40
N ARG A 271 9.67 1.97 -27.44
CA ARG A 271 10.29 1.93 -28.78
C ARG A 271 9.35 2.59 -29.80
N GLY A 272 9.62 3.84 -30.13
CA GLY A 272 8.71 4.63 -30.95
C GLY A 272 7.35 4.79 -30.27
N ASP A 273 6.27 4.32 -30.92
CA ASP A 273 4.91 4.35 -30.39
C ASP A 273 4.47 3.02 -29.73
N THR A 274 5.43 2.16 -29.38
CA THR A 274 5.16 0.85 -28.81
C THR A 274 5.84 0.68 -27.47
N LEU A 275 5.09 0.25 -26.46
CA LEU A 275 5.57 -0.15 -25.15
C LEU A 275 5.95 -1.63 -25.21
N VAL A 276 7.22 -1.95 -25.02
CA VAL A 276 7.71 -3.33 -24.93
C VAL A 276 7.74 -3.72 -23.45
N ILE A 277 6.89 -4.67 -23.08
CA ILE A 277 6.76 -5.17 -21.71
C ILE A 277 7.42 -6.55 -21.66
N ASP A 278 8.49 -6.69 -20.88
CA ASP A 278 9.03 -8.00 -20.56
C ASP A 278 8.19 -8.65 -19.45
N THR A 279 7.64 -9.81 -19.73
CA THR A 279 6.79 -10.51 -18.76
C THR A 279 7.58 -11.28 -17.70
N GLY A 280 8.92 -11.20 -17.73
CA GLY A 280 9.79 -11.93 -16.80
C GLY A 280 9.91 -13.45 -17.06
N CYS A 281 9.11 -13.99 -18.00
CA CYS A 281 9.14 -15.40 -18.40
C CYS A 281 9.76 -15.63 -19.78
N GLY A 282 10.51 -14.66 -20.29
CA GLY A 282 11.16 -14.71 -21.61
C GLY A 282 10.23 -14.38 -22.78
N LEU A 283 9.03 -13.92 -22.51
CA LEU A 283 8.10 -13.37 -23.49
C LEU A 283 8.11 -11.84 -23.40
N ALA A 284 8.22 -11.18 -24.53
CA ALA A 284 8.00 -9.74 -24.60
C ALA A 284 6.64 -9.48 -25.26
N CYS A 285 5.90 -8.54 -24.71
CA CYS A 285 4.62 -8.11 -25.22
C CYS A 285 4.75 -6.68 -25.78
N ASP A 286 4.45 -6.50 -27.04
CA ASP A 286 4.48 -5.21 -27.72
C ASP A 286 3.07 -4.58 -27.65
N VAL A 287 2.93 -3.51 -26.85
CA VAL A 287 1.64 -2.82 -26.66
C VAL A 287 1.72 -1.44 -27.34
N PRO A 288 0.93 -1.17 -28.38
CA PRO A 288 0.87 0.16 -28.98
C PRO A 288 0.43 1.23 -27.97
N LEU A 289 1.10 2.39 -27.92
CA LEU A 289 0.71 3.49 -27.04
C LEU A 289 -0.72 3.97 -27.25
N SER A 290 -1.24 3.85 -28.47
CA SER A 290 -2.65 4.15 -28.75
C SER A 290 -3.62 3.29 -27.94
N LEU A 291 -3.30 1.99 -27.75
CA LEU A 291 -4.10 1.10 -26.90
C LEU A 291 -3.96 1.46 -25.42
N CYS A 292 -2.74 1.84 -24.97
CA CYS A 292 -2.55 2.29 -23.61
C CYS A 292 -3.36 3.56 -23.31
N ARG A 293 -3.40 4.52 -24.24
CA ARG A 293 -4.20 5.73 -24.12
C ARG A 293 -5.70 5.41 -24.11
N GLN A 294 -6.16 4.56 -25.00
CA GLN A 294 -7.56 4.10 -25.02
C GLN A 294 -7.94 3.40 -23.70
N ALA A 295 -7.07 2.52 -23.17
CA ALA A 295 -7.32 1.84 -21.90
C ALA A 295 -7.40 2.83 -20.71
N VAL A 296 -6.64 3.93 -20.75
CA VAL A 296 -6.73 5.00 -19.74
C VAL A 296 -8.03 5.81 -19.89
N GLU A 297 -8.46 6.07 -21.13
CA GLU A 297 -9.69 6.81 -21.44
C GLU A 297 -10.96 5.95 -21.23
N MET A 298 -10.86 4.64 -21.51
CA MET A 298 -11.93 3.65 -21.37
C MET A 298 -11.93 2.95 -20.01
N ARG A 299 -11.28 3.48 -18.99
CA ARG A 299 -11.35 2.85 -17.66
C ARG A 299 -12.81 2.67 -17.28
N PRO A 300 -13.31 1.40 -17.25
CA PRO A 300 -14.66 1.17 -16.79
C PRO A 300 -14.77 1.68 -15.36
N ASP A 301 -15.93 2.21 -15.02
CA ASP A 301 -16.28 2.47 -13.64
C ASP A 301 -15.95 1.19 -12.83
N PRO A 302 -15.30 1.29 -11.66
CA PRO A 302 -15.03 0.12 -10.82
C PRO A 302 -16.27 -0.75 -10.57
N GLU A 303 -17.47 -0.17 -10.59
CA GLU A 303 -18.73 -0.91 -10.50
C GLU A 303 -19.02 -1.77 -11.74
N GLU A 304 -18.62 -1.32 -12.92
CA GLU A 304 -18.80 -2.05 -14.17
C GLU A 304 -17.82 -3.23 -14.27
N PHE A 305 -16.59 -3.06 -13.77
CA PHE A 305 -15.58 -4.12 -13.71
C PHE A 305 -15.98 -5.24 -12.73
N LEU A 306 -16.51 -4.89 -11.56
CA LEU A 306 -16.97 -5.85 -10.54
C LEU A 306 -18.26 -6.57 -10.93
N SER A 307 -19.00 -6.05 -11.92
CA SER A 307 -20.23 -6.67 -12.44
C SER A 307 -20.00 -7.62 -13.61
N MET A 308 -18.78 -7.67 -14.16
CA MET A 308 -18.45 -8.58 -15.28
C MET A 308 -18.35 -10.03 -14.78
N PRO A 309 -19.06 -10.98 -15.41
CA PRO A 309 -19.07 -12.39 -14.98
C PRO A 309 -17.69 -13.07 -15.06
N GLU A 310 -16.76 -12.53 -15.84
CA GLU A 310 -15.41 -13.06 -16.07
C GLU A 310 -14.39 -12.65 -14.99
N ALA A 311 -14.72 -11.68 -14.12
CA ALA A 311 -13.85 -11.26 -13.01
C ALA A 311 -13.95 -12.19 -11.78
N ARG A 312 -14.73 -13.27 -11.87
CA ARG A 312 -14.93 -14.28 -10.82
C ARG A 312 -14.31 -15.65 -11.17
N GLY A 313 -13.38 -15.70 -12.08
CA GLY A 313 -12.68 -16.93 -12.47
C GLY A 313 -11.33 -17.07 -11.78
#